data_ff5291e3aca715014777f33114799a21
#
_entry.id   ff5291e3aca715014777f33114799a21
#
_cell.length_a   1.000
_cell.length_b   1.000
_cell.length_c   1.000
_cell.angle_alpha   90.00
_cell.angle_beta   90.00
_cell.angle_gamma   90.00
#
_symmetry.space_group_name_H-M   'P 1'
#
loop_
_entity.id
_entity.type
_entity.pdbx_description
1 polymer ?
#
loop_
_entity_poly.entity_id
_entity_poly.type
_entity_poly.pdbx_seq_one_letter_code
_entity_poly.pdbx_strand_id
1 'polypeptide(L)'
;VRRSLAFDAHGWEDYTYWQTLDRKTLKRINQLIADVLRDPFDGIGKPEPLKHILAGAWSRRIDDVNRLVYYVTDEHNVILQAREHY
;
A
#
# COMPACT_ATOMS: atom_id res chain seq x y z
N VAL A 1 14.45 9.85 10.07
CA VAL A 1 14.89 8.51 9.68
C VAL A 1 13.88 7.89 8.74
N ARG A 2 14.36 7.33 7.66
CA ARG A 2 13.51 6.73 6.64
C ARG A 2 13.03 5.34 7.09
N ARG A 3 11.73 5.09 6.95
CA ARG A 3 11.16 3.77 7.26
C ARG A 3 11.53 2.75 6.19
N SER A 4 11.69 1.52 6.60
CA SER A 4 11.90 0.39 5.69
C SER A 4 10.57 -0.11 5.12
N LEU A 5 10.63 -0.74 3.95
CA LEU A 5 9.47 -1.38 3.36
C LEU A 5 9.40 -2.84 3.82
N ALA A 6 8.23 -3.26 4.22
CA ALA A 6 7.97 -4.67 4.55
C ALA A 6 6.63 -5.09 3.96
N PHE A 7 6.45 -6.38 3.76
CA PHE A 7 5.19 -6.96 3.33
C PHE A 7 4.79 -8.02 4.34
N ASP A 8 3.51 -8.09 4.70
CA ASP A 8 3.03 -9.30 5.34
C ASP A 8 2.72 -10.34 4.23
N ALA A 9 2.38 -11.56 4.62
CA ALA A 9 2.17 -12.64 3.66
C ALA A 9 1.07 -12.30 2.64
N HIS A 10 -0.04 -11.73 3.10
CA HIS A 10 -1.15 -11.36 2.24
C HIS A 10 -0.78 -10.21 1.29
N GLY A 11 -0.08 -9.21 1.80
CA GLY A 11 0.38 -8.10 0.98
C GLY A 11 1.34 -8.54 -0.11
N TRP A 12 2.22 -9.47 0.21
CA TRP A 12 3.14 -10.05 -0.78
C TRP A 12 2.41 -10.86 -1.84
N GLU A 13 1.42 -11.64 -1.43
CA GLU A 13 0.57 -12.40 -2.36
C GLU A 13 -0.14 -11.49 -3.36
N ASP A 14 -0.73 -10.40 -2.87
CA ASP A 14 -1.40 -9.42 -3.72
C ASP A 14 -0.43 -8.75 -4.68
N TYR A 15 0.74 -8.37 -4.18
CA TYR A 15 1.75 -7.70 -5.00
C TYR A 15 2.22 -8.61 -6.13
N THR A 16 2.53 -9.87 -5.84
CA THR A 16 3.00 -10.83 -6.83
C THR A 16 1.91 -11.22 -7.84
N TYR A 17 0.66 -11.18 -7.43
CA TYR A 17 -0.49 -11.40 -8.33
C TYR A 17 -0.43 -10.48 -9.54
N TRP A 18 -0.11 -9.20 -9.33
CA TRP A 18 -0.07 -8.22 -10.41
C TRP A 18 1.14 -8.37 -11.34
N GLN A 19 2.20 -8.99 -10.90
CA GLN A 19 3.43 -9.13 -11.68
C GLN A 19 3.21 -9.86 -13.01
N THR A 20 2.31 -10.82 -13.03
CA THR A 20 2.04 -11.62 -14.23
C THR A 20 0.72 -11.25 -14.90
N LEU A 21 -0.17 -10.58 -14.19
CA LEU A 21 -1.52 -10.32 -14.67
C LEU A 21 -1.66 -8.96 -15.35
N ASP A 22 -1.10 -7.91 -14.79
CA ASP A 22 -1.34 -6.56 -15.25
C ASP A 22 -0.17 -5.63 -14.91
N ARG A 23 0.69 -5.39 -15.89
CA ARG A 23 1.88 -4.56 -15.70
C ARG A 23 1.56 -3.10 -15.42
N LYS A 24 0.46 -2.59 -15.95
CA LYS A 24 0.04 -1.21 -15.72
C LYS A 24 -0.34 -1.01 -14.26
N THR A 25 -1.10 -1.94 -13.71
CA THR A 25 -1.47 -1.91 -12.29
C THR A 25 -0.24 -2.07 -11.40
N LEU A 26 0.66 -2.97 -11.75
CA LEU A 26 1.91 -3.15 -11.01
C LEU A 26 2.72 -1.85 -10.99
N LYS A 27 2.83 -1.18 -12.11
CA LYS A 27 3.55 0.11 -12.19
C LYS A 27 2.93 1.15 -11.26
N ARG A 28 1.60 1.21 -11.23
CA ARG A 28 0.88 2.12 -10.35
C ARG A 28 1.16 1.79 -8.88
N ILE A 29 1.13 0.51 -8.52
CA ILE A 29 1.43 0.06 -7.16
C ILE A 29 2.85 0.44 -6.77
N ASN A 30 3.81 0.24 -7.67
CA ASN A 30 5.20 0.61 -7.40
C ASN A 30 5.37 2.12 -7.18
N GLN A 31 4.63 2.93 -7.93
CA GLN A 31 4.63 4.38 -7.74
C GLN A 31 4.06 4.76 -6.38
N LEU A 32 2.98 4.09 -5.98
CA LEU A 32 2.37 4.33 -4.66
C LEU A 32 3.31 3.93 -3.53
N ILE A 33 3.96 2.78 -3.65
CA ILE A 33 4.91 2.32 -2.62
C ILE A 33 6.08 3.30 -2.50
N ALA A 34 6.62 3.76 -3.61
CA ALA A 34 7.69 4.75 -3.58
C ALA A 34 7.26 6.03 -2.86
N ASP A 35 6.02 6.45 -3.11
CA ASP A 35 5.49 7.65 -2.47
C ASP A 35 5.19 7.44 -0.98
N VAL A 36 4.73 6.24 -0.60
CA VAL A 36 4.57 5.87 0.82
C VAL A 36 5.91 5.92 1.55
N LEU A 37 6.98 5.47 0.91
CA LEU A 37 8.32 5.52 1.50
C LEU A 37 8.81 6.96 1.68
N ARG A 38 8.38 7.87 0.81
CA ARG A 38 8.68 9.30 0.94
C ARG A 38 7.91 9.91 2.11
N ASP A 39 6.61 9.67 2.16
CA ASP A 39 5.72 10.19 3.21
C ASP A 39 4.48 9.30 3.29
N PRO A 40 4.32 8.51 4.36
CA PRO A 40 3.19 7.59 4.44
C PRO A 40 1.84 8.27 4.67
N PHE A 41 1.82 9.55 5.01
CA PHE A 41 0.60 10.25 5.41
C PHE A 41 0.10 11.24 4.36
N ASP A 42 0.88 11.54 3.34
CA ASP A 42 0.54 12.53 2.34
C ASP A 42 1.15 12.17 0.98
N GLY A 43 0.43 12.47 -0.08
CA GLY A 43 0.93 12.25 -1.43
C GLY A 43 -0.12 11.71 -2.39
N ILE A 44 0.32 10.95 -3.38
CA ILE A 44 -0.56 10.46 -4.45
C ILE A 44 -1.50 9.35 -3.97
N GLY A 45 -2.60 9.17 -4.68
CA GLY A 45 -3.55 8.08 -4.39
C GLY A 45 -4.48 8.35 -3.22
N LYS A 46 -4.61 9.60 -2.78
CA LYS A 46 -5.52 10.00 -1.71
C LYS A 46 -5.32 9.20 -0.43
N PRO A 47 -4.16 9.32 0.23
CA PRO A 47 -3.93 8.58 1.47
C PRO A 47 -4.95 8.96 2.54
N GLU A 48 -5.53 7.95 3.18
CA GLU A 48 -6.49 8.16 4.25
C GLU A 48 -6.33 7.11 5.35
N PRO A 49 -6.51 7.51 6.62
CA PRO A 49 -6.40 6.56 7.73
C PRO A 49 -7.62 5.65 7.83
N LEU A 50 -7.41 4.40 8.21
CA LEU A 50 -8.47 3.41 8.39
C LEU A 50 -8.80 3.28 9.87
N LYS A 51 -9.65 4.18 10.37
CA LYS A 51 -9.91 4.30 11.81
C LYS A 51 -10.73 3.16 12.40
N HIS A 52 -11.58 2.54 11.60
CA HIS A 52 -12.54 1.56 12.12
C HIS A 52 -12.13 0.11 11.89
N ILE A 53 -11.11 -0.12 11.06
CA ILE A 53 -10.69 -1.46 10.70
C ILE A 53 -9.41 -1.84 11.43
N LEU A 54 -8.39 -1.00 11.33
CA LEU A 54 -7.11 -1.24 11.98
C LEU A 54 -6.43 0.09 12.28
N ALA A 55 -6.34 0.43 13.56
CA ALA A 55 -5.68 1.66 13.99
C ALA A 55 -4.22 1.66 13.55
N GLY A 56 -3.78 2.74 12.91
CA GLY A 56 -2.43 2.84 12.36
C GLY A 56 -2.29 2.40 10.91
N ALA A 57 -3.35 1.84 10.34
CA ALA A 57 -3.37 1.50 8.92
C ALA A 57 -3.89 2.66 8.09
N TRP A 58 -3.40 2.71 6.85
CA TRP A 58 -3.74 3.72 5.86
C TRP A 58 -4.04 3.05 4.54
N SER A 59 -4.79 3.72 3.67
CA SER A 59 -5.01 3.22 2.32
C SER A 59 -4.72 4.30 1.29
N ARG A 60 -4.34 3.84 0.09
CA ARG A 60 -4.21 4.70 -1.10
C ARG A 60 -4.89 4.02 -2.28
N ARG A 61 -5.43 4.81 -3.18
CA ARG A 61 -6.09 4.31 -4.38
C ARG A 61 -5.08 3.79 -5.40
N ILE A 62 -5.24 2.53 -5.78
CA ILE A 62 -4.57 1.98 -6.95
C ILE A 62 -5.40 2.34 -8.18
N ASP A 63 -6.68 2.00 -8.15
CA ASP A 63 -7.69 2.34 -9.17
C ASP A 63 -9.07 2.38 -8.51
N ASP A 64 -10.14 2.36 -9.29
CA ASP A 64 -11.51 2.45 -8.77
C ASP A 64 -11.91 1.27 -7.89
N VAL A 65 -11.28 0.12 -8.08
CA VAL A 65 -11.62 -1.13 -7.39
C VAL A 65 -10.59 -1.47 -6.31
N ASN A 66 -9.32 -1.23 -6.60
CA ASN A 66 -8.22 -1.75 -5.78
C ASN A 66 -7.60 -0.68 -4.89
N ARG A 67 -7.21 -1.08 -3.69
CA ARG A 67 -6.56 -0.22 -2.71
C ARG A 67 -5.25 -0.84 -2.24
N LEU A 68 -4.27 0.03 -2.01
CA LEU A 68 -3.05 -0.32 -1.30
C LEU A 68 -3.29 -0.02 0.17
N VAL A 69 -3.26 -1.04 1.00
CA VAL A 69 -3.43 -0.88 2.46
C VAL A 69 -2.08 -1.15 3.11
N TYR A 70 -1.66 -0.24 3.97
CA TYR A 70 -0.37 -0.35 4.64
C TYR A 70 -0.47 0.11 6.09
N TYR A 71 0.40 -0.46 6.90
CA TYR A 71 0.48 -0.17 8.33
C TYR A 71 1.78 0.56 8.60
N VAL A 72 1.71 1.67 9.34
CA VAL A 72 2.87 2.53 9.58
C VAL A 72 3.33 2.34 11.02
N THR A 73 4.58 1.91 11.17
CA THR A 73 5.25 1.86 12.48
C THR A 73 6.40 2.87 12.48
N ASP A 74 7.10 2.98 13.58
CA ASP A 74 8.26 3.88 13.66
C ASP A 74 9.38 3.49 12.69
N GLU A 75 9.49 2.19 12.39
CA GLU A 75 10.59 1.66 11.59
C GLU A 75 10.18 1.17 10.20
N HIS A 76 8.90 0.87 9.99
CA HIS A 76 8.45 0.22 8.77
C HIS A 76 7.17 0.81 8.23
N ASN A 77 7.03 0.71 6.90
CA ASN A 77 5.75 0.75 6.22
C ASN A 77 5.48 -0.68 5.77
N VAL A 78 4.45 -1.30 6.32
CA VAL A 78 4.13 -2.71 6.07
C VAL A 78 2.97 -2.81 5.11
N ILE A 79 3.18 -3.42 3.95
CA ILE A 79 2.11 -3.59 2.97
C ILE A 79 1.25 -4.78 3.39
N LEU A 80 -0.03 -4.50 3.67
CA LEU A 80 -1.00 -5.50 4.13
C LEU A 80 -1.86 -6.02 2.99
N GLN A 81 -2.11 -5.20 1.98
CA GLN A 81 -3.04 -5.53 0.91
C GLN A 81 -2.72 -4.65 -0.30
N ALA A 82 -2.82 -5.20 -1.50
CA ALA A 82 -2.64 -4.44 -2.73
C ALA A 82 -3.67 -4.84 -3.79
N ARG A 83 -4.83 -5.32 -3.37
CA ARG A 83 -5.85 -5.82 -4.26
C ARG A 83 -7.20 -5.73 -3.59
N GLU A 84 -8.23 -5.32 -4.36
CA GLU A 84 -9.60 -5.18 -3.90
C GLU A 84 -9.78 -4.12 -2.81
N HIS A 85 -10.95 -4.07 -2.21
CA HIS A 85 -11.25 -3.21 -1.08
C HIS A 85 -10.94 -3.90 0.23
N TYR A 86 -10.66 -3.10 1.22
CA TYR A 86 -10.54 -3.57 2.59
C TYR A 86 -11.91 -3.71 3.24
#